data_edf49af93c540aa5aa6a663f8b58c35f
#
_entry.id   edf49af93c540aa5aa6a663f8b58c35f
#
_cell.length_a   1.000
_cell.length_b   1.000
_cell.length_c   1.000
_cell.angle_alpha   90.00
_cell.angle_beta   90.00
_cell.angle_gamma   90.00
#
_symmetry.space_group_name_H-M   'P 1'
#
loop_
_entity.id
_entity.type
_entity.pdbx_description
1 polymer ?
#
loop_
_entity_poly.entity_id
_entity_poly.type
_entity_poly.pdbx_seq_one_letter_code
_entity_poly.pdbx_strand_id
1 'polypeptide(L)'
;MDVAVVTAYNDGSHTASEYADDFYDQNGLGTGRKASGVLFLIYMDSPGSYGGESYVSTTGNMIRILTDRRIEQIQDDVAYSLRNLDYARAAAEFLKDVEYYVDRGIQRGQYNYDTETGEISIYRSIRWYEGMSAFLVSAGVAGSVCLGVKRRYSMEQTERERANSHLAYRADAKFAFGDSGDNLIRRFITSAPIPRPTQNHSSGGSGQSSGRSSTHRSSSGRSHGGGGRRF
;
A
#
# COMPACT_ATOMS: atom_id res chain seq x y z
N MET A 1 15.66 -12.56 -5.50
CA MET A 1 15.85 -12.34 -4.07
C MET A 1 16.90 -13.33 -3.56
N ASP A 2 17.66 -12.95 -2.53
CA ASP A 2 18.61 -13.86 -1.87
C ASP A 2 17.96 -14.47 -0.64
N VAL A 3 18.27 -15.74 -0.37
CA VAL A 3 17.87 -16.44 0.83
C VAL A 3 19.13 -17.05 1.43
N ALA A 4 19.41 -16.74 2.68
CA ALA A 4 20.57 -17.26 3.41
C ALA A 4 20.12 -17.92 4.71
N VAL A 5 20.80 -19.00 5.07
CA VAL A 5 20.69 -19.65 6.40
C VAL A 5 22.06 -19.64 7.02
N VAL A 6 22.17 -19.08 8.22
CA VAL A 6 23.43 -18.90 8.94
C VAL A 6 23.31 -19.52 10.31
N THR A 7 24.33 -20.24 10.71
CA THR A 7 24.51 -20.76 12.09
C THR A 7 25.68 -20.08 12.74
N ALA A 8 25.51 -19.56 13.95
CA ALA A 8 26.57 -18.90 14.70
C ALA A 8 26.43 -19.18 16.19
N TYR A 9 27.53 -19.00 16.91
CA TYR A 9 27.53 -19.06 18.37
C TYR A 9 27.44 -17.67 18.96
N ASN A 10 26.63 -17.55 20.00
CA ASN A 10 26.53 -16.32 20.77
C ASN A 10 27.80 -16.08 21.59
N ASP A 11 28.50 -15.04 21.22
CA ASP A 11 29.73 -14.60 21.94
C ASP A 11 29.43 -13.55 23.01
N GLY A 12 28.16 -13.18 23.16
CA GLY A 12 27.69 -12.17 24.10
C GLY A 12 27.94 -10.73 23.66
N SER A 13 28.45 -10.49 22.45
CA SER A 13 28.75 -9.15 21.95
C SER A 13 27.59 -8.50 21.23
N HIS A 14 26.69 -9.31 20.63
CA HIS A 14 25.59 -8.86 19.83
C HIS A 14 24.30 -9.62 20.17
N THR A 15 23.17 -8.96 20.00
CA THR A 15 21.86 -9.64 19.98
C THR A 15 21.72 -10.43 18.68
N ALA A 16 20.82 -11.42 18.63
CA ALA A 16 20.55 -12.18 17.41
C ALA A 16 20.10 -11.28 16.25
N SER A 17 19.37 -10.21 16.57
CA SER A 17 18.94 -9.20 15.59
C SER A 17 20.13 -8.46 15.00
N GLU A 18 20.96 -7.86 15.84
CA GLU A 18 22.15 -7.11 15.41
C GLU A 18 23.11 -7.99 14.60
N TYR A 19 23.36 -9.21 15.08
CA TYR A 19 24.22 -10.15 14.35
C TYR A 19 23.68 -10.50 12.97
N ALA A 20 22.38 -10.79 12.86
CA ALA A 20 21.76 -11.16 11.59
C ALA A 20 21.79 -10.01 10.58
N ASP A 21 21.49 -8.80 11.03
CA ASP A 21 21.43 -7.61 10.19
C ASP A 21 22.83 -7.19 9.74
N ASP A 22 23.81 -7.20 10.65
CA ASP A 22 25.20 -6.88 10.33
C ASP A 22 25.83 -7.93 9.40
N PHE A 23 25.55 -9.22 9.63
CA PHE A 23 25.99 -10.30 8.73
C PHE A 23 25.40 -10.11 7.32
N TYR A 24 24.11 -9.79 7.22
CA TYR A 24 23.44 -9.54 5.96
C TYR A 24 24.10 -8.38 5.19
N ASP A 25 24.35 -7.28 5.88
CA ASP A 25 24.91 -6.08 5.28
C ASP A 25 26.38 -6.22 4.90
N GLN A 26 27.21 -6.81 5.77
CA GLN A 26 28.63 -7.01 5.53
C GLN A 26 28.93 -7.98 4.38
N ASN A 27 28.08 -8.99 4.20
CA ASN A 27 28.22 -9.94 3.10
C ASN A 27 27.55 -9.49 1.80
N GLY A 28 26.94 -8.28 1.78
CA GLY A 28 26.30 -7.72 0.60
C GLY A 28 25.14 -8.55 0.07
N LEU A 29 24.43 -9.24 0.98
CA LEU A 29 23.28 -10.05 0.61
C LEU A 29 22.13 -9.17 0.08
N GLY A 30 21.25 -9.78 -0.70
CA GLY A 30 20.09 -9.14 -1.29
C GLY A 30 20.27 -8.78 -2.75
N THR A 31 19.21 -8.99 -3.53
CA THR A 31 19.19 -8.75 -4.98
C THR A 31 18.40 -7.51 -5.37
N GLY A 32 18.77 -6.92 -6.50
CA GLY A 32 18.10 -5.78 -7.11
C GLY A 32 18.34 -4.46 -6.37
N ARG A 33 17.69 -3.38 -6.86
CA ARG A 33 17.88 -2.01 -6.38
C ARG A 33 17.54 -1.80 -4.90
N LYS A 34 16.73 -2.68 -4.31
CA LYS A 34 16.31 -2.62 -2.90
C LYS A 34 17.05 -3.64 -2.02
N ALA A 35 18.05 -4.32 -2.56
CA ALA A 35 18.75 -5.40 -1.88
C ALA A 35 17.80 -6.39 -1.19
N SER A 36 16.81 -6.88 -1.96
CA SER A 36 15.74 -7.71 -1.40
C SER A 36 16.22 -9.12 -1.09
N GLY A 37 16.00 -9.57 0.14
CA GLY A 37 16.34 -10.91 0.58
C GLY A 37 15.90 -11.20 2.01
N VAL A 38 16.19 -12.40 2.45
CA VAL A 38 15.91 -12.90 3.80
C VAL A 38 17.07 -13.73 4.30
N LEU A 39 17.40 -13.56 5.57
CA LEU A 39 18.40 -14.34 6.29
C LEU A 39 17.74 -15.01 7.50
N PHE A 40 17.95 -16.30 7.63
CA PHE A 40 17.60 -17.06 8.83
C PHE A 40 18.84 -17.36 9.64
N LEU A 41 18.92 -16.77 10.82
CA LEU A 41 20.01 -17.01 11.78
C LEU A 41 19.57 -18.04 12.82
N ILE A 42 20.40 -19.04 13.04
CA ILE A 42 20.33 -19.96 14.18
C ILE A 42 21.48 -19.59 15.09
N TYR A 43 21.20 -18.90 16.19
CA TYR A 43 22.16 -18.32 17.10
C TYR A 43 22.22 -19.13 18.37
N MET A 44 23.21 -20.03 18.46
CA MET A 44 23.38 -21.03 19.53
C MET A 44 24.08 -20.42 20.73
N ASP A 45 23.61 -20.73 21.94
CA ASP A 45 24.24 -20.22 23.19
C ASP A 45 25.67 -20.73 23.38
N SER A 46 25.97 -22.01 23.04
CA SER A 46 27.30 -22.59 23.08
C SER A 46 27.35 -23.90 22.29
N PRO A 47 28.54 -24.40 21.92
CA PRO A 47 28.66 -25.70 21.29
C PRO A 47 28.06 -26.83 22.12
N GLY A 48 27.10 -27.57 21.53
CA GLY A 48 26.39 -28.67 22.20
C GLY A 48 25.28 -28.25 23.17
N SER A 49 24.97 -26.97 23.27
CA SER A 49 23.80 -26.46 24.01
C SER A 49 22.51 -26.82 23.31
N TYR A 50 21.49 -27.14 24.10
CA TYR A 50 20.09 -27.29 23.62
C TYR A 50 19.34 -25.95 23.59
N GLY A 51 20.00 -24.83 23.83
CA GLY A 51 19.44 -23.50 23.86
C GLY A 51 20.06 -22.58 22.80
N GLY A 52 19.27 -21.61 22.39
CA GLY A 52 19.69 -20.59 21.46
C GLY A 52 18.54 -19.69 21.09
N GLU A 53 18.78 -18.83 20.13
CA GLU A 53 17.81 -17.93 19.54
C GLU A 53 17.81 -18.10 18.03
N SER A 54 16.63 -18.12 17.41
CA SER A 54 16.51 -18.01 15.97
C SER A 54 16.02 -16.63 15.60
N TYR A 55 16.56 -16.07 14.53
CA TYR A 55 16.15 -14.76 14.04
C TYR A 55 15.98 -14.75 12.52
N VAL A 56 14.93 -14.12 12.03
CA VAL A 56 14.69 -13.91 10.61
C VAL A 56 14.88 -12.42 10.32
N SER A 57 15.92 -12.08 9.55
CA SER A 57 16.12 -10.71 9.05
C SER A 57 15.64 -10.61 7.61
N THR A 58 14.90 -9.54 7.30
CA THR A 58 14.34 -9.29 5.97
C THR A 58 14.70 -7.91 5.46
N THR A 59 14.95 -7.80 4.15
CA THR A 59 15.27 -6.51 3.50
C THR A 59 14.47 -6.28 2.23
N GLY A 60 14.34 -5.03 1.85
CA GLY A 60 13.72 -4.63 0.60
C GLY A 60 12.26 -5.06 0.45
N ASN A 61 11.95 -5.80 -0.59
CA ASN A 61 10.59 -6.27 -0.82
C ASN A 61 10.17 -7.40 0.13
N MET A 62 11.14 -8.14 0.71
CA MET A 62 10.84 -9.22 1.64
C MET A 62 10.22 -8.70 2.94
N ILE A 63 10.55 -7.49 3.39
CA ILE A 63 9.87 -6.83 4.51
C ILE A 63 8.35 -6.80 4.32
N ARG A 64 7.89 -6.60 3.08
CA ARG A 64 6.46 -6.52 2.77
C ARG A 64 5.81 -7.89 2.54
N ILE A 65 6.58 -8.87 2.11
CA ILE A 65 6.12 -10.24 1.88
C ILE A 65 6.06 -10.98 3.22
N LEU A 66 7.13 -10.93 3.99
CA LEU A 66 7.24 -11.56 5.31
C LEU A 66 6.83 -10.56 6.39
N THR A 67 5.52 -10.47 6.64
CA THR A 67 4.96 -9.65 7.72
C THR A 67 5.31 -10.26 9.08
N ASP A 68 5.20 -9.48 10.16
CA ASP A 68 5.49 -9.95 11.52
C ASP A 68 4.78 -11.27 11.83
N ARG A 69 3.51 -11.38 11.45
CA ARG A 69 2.73 -12.61 11.64
C ARG A 69 3.24 -13.79 10.83
N ARG A 70 3.70 -13.57 9.60
CA ARG A 70 4.28 -14.65 8.77
C ARG A 70 5.61 -15.12 9.33
N ILE A 71 6.43 -14.20 9.82
CA ILE A 71 7.66 -14.52 10.52
C ILE A 71 7.38 -15.33 11.78
N GLU A 72 6.39 -14.94 12.58
CA GLU A 72 5.97 -15.70 13.75
C GLU A 72 5.53 -17.13 13.39
N GLN A 73 4.79 -17.31 12.30
CA GLN A 73 4.40 -18.64 11.80
C GLN A 73 5.60 -19.47 11.37
N ILE A 74 6.54 -18.89 10.62
CA ILE A 74 7.80 -19.56 10.25
C ILE A 74 8.57 -20.00 11.51
N GLN A 75 8.66 -19.12 12.52
CA GLN A 75 9.32 -19.43 13.79
C GLN A 75 8.61 -20.57 14.55
N ASP A 76 7.29 -20.64 14.49
CA ASP A 76 6.51 -21.75 15.07
C ASP A 76 6.80 -23.06 14.35
N ASP A 77 6.85 -23.06 13.02
CA ASP A 77 7.05 -24.25 12.20
C ASP A 77 8.46 -24.85 12.39
N VAL A 78 9.51 -24.01 12.48
CA VAL A 78 10.90 -24.46 12.68
C VAL A 78 11.23 -24.80 14.14
N ALA A 79 10.42 -24.34 15.11
CA ALA A 79 10.72 -24.46 16.55
C ALA A 79 10.94 -25.90 17.01
N TYR A 80 10.17 -26.86 16.48
CA TYR A 80 10.33 -28.28 16.82
C TYR A 80 11.68 -28.84 16.37
N SER A 81 12.08 -28.53 15.15
CA SER A 81 13.36 -28.99 14.57
C SER A 81 14.55 -28.35 15.29
N LEU A 82 14.46 -27.07 15.66
CA LEU A 82 15.50 -26.38 16.44
C LEU A 82 15.69 -26.98 17.83
N ARG A 83 14.60 -27.26 18.57
CA ARG A 83 14.67 -27.89 19.89
C ARG A 83 15.27 -29.29 19.87
N ASN A 84 15.18 -29.99 18.76
CA ASN A 84 15.79 -31.31 18.56
C ASN A 84 17.17 -31.23 17.95
N LEU A 85 17.78 -30.04 17.83
CA LEU A 85 19.07 -29.78 17.20
C LEU A 85 19.18 -30.26 15.74
N ASP A 86 18.01 -30.43 15.07
CA ASP A 86 17.96 -30.78 13.65
C ASP A 86 17.95 -29.49 12.80
N TYR A 87 19.10 -28.83 12.77
CA TYR A 87 19.28 -27.56 12.06
C TYR A 87 19.08 -27.69 10.55
N ALA A 88 19.43 -28.83 9.98
CA ALA A 88 19.22 -29.10 8.55
C ALA A 88 17.73 -29.13 8.20
N ARG A 89 16.93 -29.78 9.06
CA ARG A 89 15.49 -29.83 8.91
C ARG A 89 14.86 -28.45 9.14
N ALA A 90 15.28 -27.74 10.18
CA ALA A 90 14.82 -26.37 10.43
C ALA A 90 15.08 -25.45 9.23
N ALA A 91 16.27 -25.55 8.62
CA ALA A 91 16.60 -24.80 7.41
C ALA A 91 15.69 -25.18 6.22
N ALA A 92 15.39 -26.47 6.04
CA ALA A 92 14.51 -26.93 4.96
C ALA A 92 13.06 -26.47 5.16
N GLU A 93 12.54 -26.51 6.39
CA GLU A 93 11.22 -25.99 6.75
C GLU A 93 11.15 -24.49 6.51
N PHE A 94 12.15 -23.72 6.95
CA PHE A 94 12.26 -22.30 6.68
C PHE A 94 12.23 -21.97 5.18
N LEU A 95 13.03 -22.66 4.36
CA LEU A 95 13.07 -22.43 2.92
C LEU A 95 11.74 -22.70 2.25
N LYS A 96 11.05 -23.76 2.65
CA LYS A 96 9.71 -24.12 2.16
C LYS A 96 8.68 -23.04 2.49
N ASP A 97 8.72 -22.49 3.71
CA ASP A 97 7.80 -21.45 4.13
C ASP A 97 8.06 -20.12 3.44
N VAL A 98 9.34 -19.77 3.25
CA VAL A 98 9.71 -18.60 2.45
C VAL A 98 9.20 -18.72 1.01
N GLU A 99 9.40 -19.86 0.35
CA GLU A 99 8.88 -20.12 -0.99
C GLU A 99 7.36 -19.94 -1.03
N TYR A 100 6.65 -20.57 -0.10
CA TYR A 100 5.19 -20.47 0.01
C TYR A 100 4.70 -19.02 0.17
N TYR A 101 5.34 -18.21 1.01
CA TYR A 101 4.93 -16.82 1.18
C TYR A 101 5.34 -15.91 0.03
N VAL A 102 6.43 -16.21 -0.65
CA VAL A 102 6.85 -15.50 -1.87
C VAL A 102 5.84 -15.72 -3.00
N ASP A 103 5.38 -16.94 -3.19
CA ASP A 103 4.35 -17.27 -4.19
C ASP A 103 3.02 -16.57 -3.89
N ARG A 104 2.66 -16.43 -2.63
CA ARG A 104 1.47 -15.67 -2.20
C ARG A 104 1.64 -14.16 -2.33
N GLY A 105 2.86 -13.67 -2.35
CA GLY A 105 3.19 -12.27 -2.50
C GLY A 105 2.75 -11.39 -1.32
N ILE A 106 2.66 -10.08 -1.59
CA ILE A 106 2.32 -9.07 -0.59
C ILE A 106 0.85 -9.19 -0.20
N GLN A 107 0.59 -9.28 1.10
CA GLN A 107 -0.74 -9.39 1.66
C GLN A 107 -1.56 -8.09 1.47
N ARG A 108 -2.86 -8.23 1.25
CA ARG A 108 -3.76 -7.08 1.17
C ARG A 108 -3.77 -6.30 2.49
N GLY A 109 -3.61 -4.97 2.40
CA GLY A 109 -3.55 -4.11 3.58
C GLY A 109 -2.22 -4.13 4.33
N GLN A 110 -1.16 -4.67 3.70
CA GLN A 110 0.18 -4.64 4.28
C GLN A 110 0.67 -3.20 4.46
N TYR A 111 1.31 -2.94 5.59
CA TYR A 111 2.01 -1.70 5.89
C TYR A 111 3.30 -1.99 6.67
N ASN A 112 4.30 -1.14 6.46
CA ASN A 112 5.51 -1.15 7.26
C ASN A 112 5.34 -0.17 8.43
N TYR A 113 5.78 -0.58 9.60
CA TYR A 113 5.83 0.24 10.80
C TYR A 113 7.29 0.37 11.23
N ASP A 114 7.82 1.56 11.17
CA ASP A 114 9.17 1.86 11.66
C ASP A 114 9.12 1.96 13.19
N THR A 115 9.86 1.08 13.87
CA THR A 115 9.86 1.00 15.34
C THR A 115 10.63 2.14 16.01
N GLU A 116 11.55 2.79 15.28
CA GLU A 116 12.35 3.90 15.78
C GLU A 116 11.63 5.25 15.62
N THR A 117 11.03 5.47 14.44
CA THR A 117 10.38 6.75 14.11
C THR A 117 8.88 6.73 14.33
N GLY A 118 8.25 5.56 14.43
CA GLY A 118 6.80 5.39 14.49
C GLY A 118 6.09 5.63 13.15
N GLU A 119 6.82 5.77 12.05
CA GLU A 119 6.26 6.06 10.73
C GLU A 119 5.57 4.83 10.13
N ILE A 120 4.40 5.07 9.51
CA ILE A 120 3.64 4.02 8.82
C ILE A 120 3.71 4.23 7.31
N SER A 121 4.24 3.23 6.60
CA SER A 121 4.31 3.22 5.14
C SER A 121 3.40 2.14 4.55
N ILE A 122 2.28 2.57 3.94
CA ILE A 122 1.28 1.67 3.36
C ILE A 122 1.73 1.24 1.96
N TYR A 123 1.63 -0.07 1.66
CA TYR A 123 1.83 -0.58 0.31
C TYR A 123 0.61 -0.27 -0.56
N ARG A 124 0.78 0.62 -1.54
CA ARG A 124 -0.21 0.92 -2.58
C ARG A 124 0.29 0.40 -3.91
N SER A 125 -0.29 -0.67 -4.40
CA SER A 125 -0.14 -1.08 -5.79
C SER A 125 -1.35 -0.62 -6.58
N ILE A 126 -1.15 0.10 -7.67
CA ILE A 126 -2.23 0.45 -8.60
C ILE A 126 -2.65 -0.86 -9.28
N ARG A 127 -3.88 -1.28 -9.02
CA ARG A 127 -4.44 -2.47 -9.68
C ARG A 127 -4.95 -2.09 -11.07
N TRP A 128 -4.85 -3.02 -12.02
CA TRP A 128 -5.27 -2.78 -13.41
C TRP A 128 -6.71 -2.25 -13.53
N TYR A 129 -7.62 -2.70 -12.66
CA TYR A 129 -9.01 -2.23 -12.65
C TYR A 129 -9.16 -0.79 -12.14
N GLU A 130 -8.25 -0.30 -11.28
CA GLU A 130 -8.21 1.12 -10.86
C GLU A 130 -7.80 2.01 -12.04
N GLY A 131 -6.84 1.55 -12.85
CA GLY A 131 -6.47 2.19 -14.11
C GLY A 131 -7.63 2.19 -15.11
N MET A 132 -8.33 1.06 -15.26
CA MET A 132 -9.51 0.93 -16.12
C MET A 132 -10.64 1.85 -15.67
N SER A 133 -10.94 1.91 -14.37
CA SER A 133 -12.00 2.79 -13.85
C SER A 133 -11.67 4.27 -14.05
N ALA A 134 -10.42 4.68 -13.80
CA ALA A 134 -9.96 6.03 -14.07
C ALA A 134 -10.06 6.40 -15.57
N PHE A 135 -9.71 5.46 -16.45
CA PHE A 135 -9.85 5.64 -17.89
C PHE A 135 -11.31 5.81 -18.32
N LEU A 136 -12.23 4.97 -17.82
CA LEU A 136 -13.66 5.07 -18.14
C LEU A 136 -14.27 6.41 -17.67
N VAL A 137 -13.91 6.86 -16.47
CA VAL A 137 -14.36 8.16 -15.95
C VAL A 137 -13.82 9.30 -16.82
N SER A 138 -12.54 9.29 -17.17
CA SER A 138 -11.93 10.33 -18.00
C SER A 138 -12.49 10.35 -19.42
N ALA A 139 -12.73 9.18 -20.02
CA ALA A 139 -13.36 9.06 -21.34
C ALA A 139 -14.81 9.57 -21.33
N GLY A 140 -15.56 9.30 -20.25
CA GLY A 140 -16.93 9.80 -20.06
C GLY A 140 -16.96 11.33 -19.97
N VAL A 141 -16.07 11.93 -19.20
CA VAL A 141 -15.95 13.39 -19.09
C VAL A 141 -15.55 14.02 -20.44
N ALA A 142 -14.52 13.48 -21.09
CA ALA A 142 -14.07 13.97 -22.39
C ALA A 142 -15.16 13.85 -23.46
N GLY A 143 -15.86 12.72 -23.50
CA GLY A 143 -17.00 12.51 -24.41
C GLY A 143 -18.14 13.51 -24.18
N SER A 144 -18.47 13.77 -22.93
CA SER A 144 -19.50 14.75 -22.57
C SER A 144 -19.14 16.17 -23.03
N VAL A 145 -17.89 16.57 -22.83
CA VAL A 145 -17.39 17.86 -23.30
C VAL A 145 -17.41 17.93 -24.82
N CYS A 146 -16.91 16.91 -25.52
CA CYS A 146 -16.92 16.86 -26.98
C CYS A 146 -18.33 16.93 -27.55
N LEU A 147 -19.31 16.20 -26.98
CA LEU A 147 -20.69 16.25 -27.38
C LEU A 147 -21.32 17.62 -27.11
N GLY A 148 -21.00 18.25 -25.98
CA GLY A 148 -21.44 19.60 -25.65
C GLY A 148 -20.92 20.63 -26.63
N VAL A 149 -19.62 20.56 -26.97
CA VAL A 149 -19.00 21.44 -27.98
C VAL A 149 -19.59 21.18 -29.36
N LYS A 150 -19.71 19.90 -29.78
CA LYS A 150 -20.35 19.56 -31.07
C LYS A 150 -21.74 20.11 -31.16
N ARG A 151 -22.59 19.94 -30.13
CA ARG A 151 -23.96 20.50 -30.13
C ARG A 151 -23.99 22.02 -30.23
N ARG A 152 -23.01 22.70 -29.59
CA ARG A 152 -22.95 24.18 -29.63
C ARG A 152 -22.47 24.72 -30.95
N TYR A 153 -21.60 23.98 -31.67
CA TYR A 153 -21.02 24.41 -32.94
C TYR A 153 -21.65 23.75 -34.19
N SER A 154 -22.52 22.75 -34.02
CA SER A 154 -23.10 22.01 -35.14
C SER A 154 -24.14 22.82 -35.95
N MET A 155 -24.49 24.03 -35.56
CA MET A 155 -25.52 24.86 -36.21
C MET A 155 -26.82 24.09 -36.55
N GLU A 156 -27.00 22.93 -35.98
CA GLU A 156 -28.22 22.15 -36.10
C GLU A 156 -29.32 22.90 -35.34
N GLN A 157 -30.19 23.59 -36.09
CA GLN A 157 -31.29 24.30 -35.50
C GLN A 157 -32.18 23.30 -34.74
N THR A 158 -32.29 23.50 -33.41
CA THR A 158 -33.21 22.76 -32.58
C THR A 158 -34.63 22.91 -33.14
N GLU A 159 -35.50 21.91 -33.01
CA GLU A 159 -36.91 22.02 -33.49
C GLU A 159 -37.61 23.29 -32.99
N ARG A 160 -37.25 23.77 -31.78
CA ARG A 160 -37.73 25.06 -31.26
C ARG A 160 -37.22 26.27 -32.07
N GLU A 161 -35.99 26.24 -32.53
CA GLU A 161 -35.44 27.33 -33.37
C GLU A 161 -36.00 27.27 -34.77
N ARG A 162 -36.25 26.07 -35.33
CA ARG A 162 -37.01 25.91 -36.58
C ARG A 162 -38.43 26.42 -36.44
N ALA A 163 -39.12 26.10 -35.33
CA ALA A 163 -40.45 26.62 -35.07
C ALA A 163 -40.46 28.16 -34.89
N ASN A 164 -39.42 28.74 -34.29
CA ASN A 164 -39.23 30.17 -34.16
C ASN A 164 -38.87 30.87 -35.49
N SER A 165 -38.10 30.20 -36.36
CA SER A 165 -37.77 30.75 -37.68
C SER A 165 -39.03 30.86 -38.59
N HIS A 166 -40.00 29.98 -38.41
CA HIS A 166 -41.30 30.09 -39.06
C HIS A 166 -42.14 31.26 -38.54
N LEU A 167 -41.78 31.89 -37.43
CA LEU A 167 -42.38 33.10 -36.90
C LEU A 167 -41.69 34.40 -37.36
N ALA A 168 -40.58 34.28 -38.13
CA ALA A 168 -39.78 35.40 -38.61
C ALA A 168 -40.63 36.36 -39.53
N TYR A 169 -41.64 35.85 -40.22
CA TYR A 169 -42.60 36.71 -40.98
C TYR A 169 -43.54 37.48 -40.06
N ARG A 170 -43.55 37.27 -38.73
CA ARG A 170 -44.23 38.19 -37.77
C ARG A 170 -43.31 39.37 -37.37
N ALA A 171 -42.15 39.50 -37.94
CA ALA A 171 -41.19 40.59 -37.64
C ALA A 171 -41.76 41.98 -38.05
N ASP A 172 -42.81 42.04 -38.91
CA ASP A 172 -43.46 43.25 -39.25
C ASP A 172 -44.53 43.67 -38.22
N ALA A 173 -44.78 42.92 -37.16
CA ALA A 173 -45.68 43.30 -36.07
C ALA A 173 -45.02 44.41 -35.23
N LYS A 174 -45.47 45.67 -35.49
CA LYS A 174 -45.10 46.81 -34.62
C LYS A 174 -45.93 46.73 -33.34
N PHE A 175 -45.23 46.29 -32.26
CA PHE A 175 -45.77 46.37 -30.93
C PHE A 175 -45.58 47.78 -30.38
N ALA A 176 -46.60 48.56 -30.20
CA ALA A 176 -46.58 49.81 -29.47
C ALA A 176 -46.86 49.48 -27.98
N PHE A 177 -45.84 49.49 -27.15
CA PHE A 177 -46.02 49.36 -25.70
C PHE A 177 -46.45 50.72 -25.16
N GLY A 178 -47.66 50.81 -24.59
CA GLY A 178 -48.11 52.03 -23.96
C GLY A 178 -47.50 52.38 -22.61
N ASP A 179 -46.80 51.42 -21.99
CA ASP A 179 -46.07 51.61 -20.73
C ASP A 179 -44.91 50.63 -20.69
N SER A 180 -43.69 51.12 -20.46
CA SER A 180 -42.45 50.32 -20.34
C SER A 180 -41.91 50.52 -18.92
N GLY A 181 -42.54 49.92 -17.94
CA GLY A 181 -42.08 49.89 -16.57
C GLY A 181 -41.44 48.53 -16.25
N ASP A 182 -40.18 48.54 -15.84
CA ASP A 182 -39.48 47.35 -15.35
C ASP A 182 -39.85 47.15 -13.88
N ASN A 183 -40.78 46.25 -13.60
CA ASN A 183 -41.17 45.88 -12.24
C ASN A 183 -40.53 44.56 -11.82
N LEU A 184 -39.64 44.61 -10.83
CA LEU A 184 -39.00 43.40 -10.23
C LEU A 184 -40.06 42.56 -9.51
N ILE A 185 -40.53 41.48 -10.14
CA ILE A 185 -41.65 40.65 -9.64
C ILE A 185 -41.20 39.74 -8.49
N ARG A 186 -39.95 39.31 -8.46
CA ARG A 186 -39.44 38.43 -7.38
C ARG A 186 -37.92 38.37 -7.34
N ARG A 187 -37.35 38.44 -6.14
CA ARG A 187 -35.91 38.18 -5.88
C ARG A 187 -35.79 36.90 -5.07
N PHE A 188 -35.09 35.88 -5.63
CA PHE A 188 -34.74 34.67 -4.91
C PHE A 188 -33.28 34.72 -4.49
N ILE A 189 -33.01 34.47 -3.21
CA ILE A 189 -31.68 34.23 -2.69
C ILE A 189 -31.63 32.75 -2.29
N THR A 190 -30.88 31.93 -3.03
CA THR A 190 -30.64 30.54 -2.68
C THR A 190 -29.30 30.46 -1.96
N SER A 191 -29.33 30.18 -0.65
CA SER A 191 -28.12 29.86 0.11
C SER A 191 -28.03 28.34 0.24
N ALA A 192 -26.99 27.74 -0.33
CA ALA A 192 -26.65 26.35 -0.09
C ALA A 192 -25.60 26.27 1.03
N PRO A 193 -25.82 25.50 2.10
CA PRO A 193 -24.80 25.31 3.13
C PRO A 193 -23.66 24.49 2.54
N ILE A 194 -22.43 25.00 2.70
CA ILE A 194 -21.21 24.27 2.33
C ILE A 194 -20.97 23.18 3.40
N PRO A 195 -20.99 21.89 3.04
CA PRO A 195 -20.70 20.83 4.01
C PRO A 195 -19.26 20.96 4.49
N ARG A 196 -19.08 21.05 5.82
CA ARG A 196 -17.77 21.00 6.45
C ARG A 196 -17.23 19.56 6.36
N PRO A 197 -15.95 19.38 6.00
CA PRO A 197 -15.35 18.05 6.04
C PRO A 197 -15.33 17.52 7.47
N THR A 198 -15.96 16.38 7.69
CA THR A 198 -15.90 15.64 8.94
C THR A 198 -14.48 15.06 9.07
N GLN A 199 -13.70 15.56 10.03
CA GLN A 199 -12.47 14.90 10.43
C GLN A 199 -12.84 13.62 11.19
N ASN A 200 -12.71 12.49 10.52
CA ASN A 200 -12.72 11.20 11.19
C ASN A 200 -11.42 11.03 11.97
N HIS A 201 -11.46 11.30 13.26
CA HIS A 201 -10.48 10.78 14.20
C HIS A 201 -10.76 9.28 14.36
N SER A 202 -10.06 8.46 13.61
CA SER A 202 -9.97 7.04 13.92
C SER A 202 -9.02 6.87 15.10
N SER A 203 -9.59 6.68 16.29
CA SER A 203 -8.86 6.20 17.46
C SER A 203 -8.26 4.84 17.12
N GLY A 204 -6.91 4.75 17.17
CA GLY A 204 -6.18 3.53 16.92
C GLY A 204 -6.49 2.48 17.98
N GLY A 205 -7.26 1.47 17.61
CA GLY A 205 -7.30 0.21 18.33
C GLY A 205 -6.01 -0.56 18.03
N SER A 206 -5.25 -0.89 19.07
CA SER A 206 -4.10 -1.79 19.01
C SER A 206 -4.56 -3.23 18.77
N GLY A 207 -5.11 -3.50 17.59
CA GLY A 207 -5.29 -4.84 17.07
C GLY A 207 -4.09 -5.19 16.22
N GLN A 208 -3.38 -6.25 16.57
CA GLN A 208 -2.27 -6.80 15.78
C GLN A 208 -2.78 -7.15 14.38
N SER A 209 -2.66 -6.23 13.44
CA SER A 209 -3.19 -6.44 12.10
C SER A 209 -2.26 -7.39 11.36
N SER A 210 -2.84 -8.39 10.70
CA SER A 210 -2.10 -9.43 9.96
C SER A 210 -1.19 -8.90 8.85
N GLY A 211 -1.34 -7.64 8.48
CA GLY A 211 -0.57 -7.00 7.42
C GLY A 211 0.59 -6.11 7.87
N ARG A 212 0.91 -6.11 9.18
CA ARG A 212 2.00 -5.32 9.74
C ARG A 212 3.34 -5.96 9.41
N SER A 213 4.32 -5.14 9.05
CA SER A 213 5.76 -5.47 9.00
C SER A 213 6.50 -4.43 9.81
N SER A 214 7.09 -4.86 10.92
CA SER A 214 7.94 -4.01 11.75
C SER A 214 9.30 -3.83 11.09
N THR A 215 9.82 -2.63 11.10
CA THR A 215 11.13 -2.30 10.54
C THR A 215 11.98 -1.54 11.55
N HIS A 216 13.29 -1.77 11.48
CA HIS A 216 14.31 -1.08 12.26
C HIS A 216 15.53 -0.83 11.37
N ARG A 217 16.51 -0.11 11.86
CA ARG A 217 17.76 0.16 11.14
C ARG A 217 18.91 -0.66 11.70
N SER A 218 19.72 -1.24 10.78
CA SER A 218 20.99 -1.88 11.14
C SER A 218 22.07 -0.85 11.45
N SER A 219 23.19 -1.29 11.96
CA SER A 219 24.39 -0.47 12.20
C SER A 219 24.88 0.25 10.93
N SER A 220 24.65 -0.33 9.75
CA SER A 220 24.96 0.26 8.44
C SER A 220 23.93 1.32 8.00
N GLY A 221 22.82 1.53 8.74
CA GLY A 221 21.73 2.45 8.41
C GLY A 221 20.73 1.89 7.42
N ARG A 222 20.84 0.61 7.02
CA ARG A 222 19.89 -0.07 6.15
C ARG A 222 18.62 -0.45 6.93
N SER A 223 17.46 -0.40 6.27
CA SER A 223 16.20 -0.81 6.88
C SER A 223 16.01 -2.32 6.79
N HIS A 224 15.85 -2.95 7.92
CA HIS A 224 15.53 -4.36 8.09
C HIS A 224 14.14 -4.54 8.70
N GLY A 225 13.51 -5.65 8.40
CA GLY A 225 12.39 -6.18 9.14
C GLY A 225 12.78 -7.54 9.67
N GLY A 226 12.00 -8.07 10.60
CA GLY A 226 12.32 -9.39 11.10
C GLY A 226 11.71 -9.68 12.46
N GLY A 227 11.98 -10.85 12.97
CA GLY A 227 11.58 -11.29 14.30
C GLY A 227 12.40 -12.48 14.74
N GLY A 228 12.59 -12.64 16.03
CA GLY A 228 13.33 -13.71 16.63
C GLY A 228 12.56 -14.43 17.72
N ARG A 229 13.01 -15.65 18.05
CA ARG A 229 12.45 -16.49 19.11
C ARG A 229 13.52 -17.36 19.75
N ARG A 230 13.47 -17.50 21.05
CA ARG A 230 14.27 -18.51 21.76
C ARG A 230 13.68 -19.92 21.62
N PHE A 231 14.53 -20.91 21.51
CA PHE A 231 14.20 -22.33 21.38
C PHE A 231 14.90 -23.18 22.43
#